data_7e2603f4bbeb95d516cd0ff9d72d2a0e
#
_entry.id   7e2603f4bbeb95d516cd0ff9d72d2a0e
#
_cell.length_a   1.000
_cell.length_b   1.000
_cell.length_c   1.000
_cell.angle_alpha   90.00
_cell.angle_beta   90.00
_cell.angle_gamma   90.00
#
_symmetry.space_group_name_H-M   'P 1'
#
loop_
_entity.id
_entity.type
_entity.pdbx_description
1 polymer ?
#
loop_
_entity_poly.entity_id
_entity_poly.type
_entity_poly.pdbx_seq_one_letter_code
_entity_poly.pdbx_strand_id
1 'polypeptide(L)'
;MQQLTNLLVKINEVVWGIPLITLLLGTGIYFTYKLKLLQLTKLKLAFSCIFKKQDEDAGDVSSFQALCTALSSTIGTGNIVGVATAISAGGPGALFWMWISAFFGMATKYAEGLLAIRYRIQDENGQMAGGPMYYLENGLGNKFLAKLFAFFGVAVALLGIGTFTQVKSISEALSLSFHVPAIVTAIVLALCTAFITIGGIKRIASVAEKIIPFMCVLYIGGVIMILITHFQLLPQTIALVIKSAFCPQAAFGASIGIVMQKGISRGIFSNESGLGSAPIASAAAKTDSCVEQGLVSMTGTFIDTIVICTMTGLAILLTDSHLTGLNGAAMTTHAFEMGLIIPVVGKYIVNIGLVFFAFTTIIGWNYYGERCVYYLKGLKAIPYYKIIYVIFIAIGPFMSLDFIFILADIVNGCMAIPNLIGLLGLRKVIIEETQRYFGYDNVKERECILTNE
;
A
#
# COMPACT_ATOMS: atom_id res chain seq x y z
N MET A 1 -8.07 -8.88 -28.58
CA MET A 1 -7.22 -8.76 -27.37
C MET A 1 -6.19 -7.64 -27.54
N GLN A 2 -5.33 -7.67 -28.57
CA GLN A 2 -4.24 -6.68 -28.73
C GLN A 2 -4.71 -5.22 -28.85
N GLN A 3 -5.78 -4.95 -29.58
CA GLN A 3 -6.37 -3.60 -29.69
C GLN A 3 -6.91 -3.09 -28.35
N LEU A 4 -7.55 -3.96 -27.56
CA LEU A 4 -8.04 -3.62 -26.22
C LEU A 4 -6.89 -3.31 -25.28
N THR A 5 -5.84 -4.13 -25.28
CA THR A 5 -4.64 -3.89 -24.46
C THR A 5 -3.97 -2.56 -24.82
N ASN A 6 -3.84 -2.26 -26.11
CA ASN A 6 -3.27 -0.98 -26.56
C ASN A 6 -4.11 0.23 -26.15
N LEU A 7 -5.43 0.10 -26.13
CA LEU A 7 -6.32 1.15 -25.63
C LEU A 7 -6.12 1.35 -24.11
N LEU A 8 -6.07 0.26 -23.34
CA LEU A 8 -5.83 0.32 -21.89
C LEU A 8 -4.46 0.91 -21.56
N VAL A 9 -3.41 0.60 -22.34
CA VAL A 9 -2.08 1.23 -22.15
C VAL A 9 -2.19 2.74 -22.29
N LYS A 10 -2.85 3.25 -23.33
CA LYS A 10 -3.05 4.70 -23.51
C LYS A 10 -3.83 5.33 -22.37
N ILE A 11 -4.90 4.66 -21.90
CA ILE A 11 -5.67 5.14 -20.73
C ILE A 11 -4.78 5.19 -19.50
N ASN A 12 -3.97 4.16 -19.27
CA ASN A 12 -3.05 4.08 -18.15
C ASN A 12 -2.00 5.20 -18.18
N GLU A 13 -1.44 5.52 -19.34
CA GLU A 13 -0.51 6.63 -19.55
C GLU A 13 -1.14 7.98 -19.19
N VAL A 14 -2.42 8.17 -19.51
CA VAL A 14 -3.17 9.37 -19.14
C VAL A 14 -3.43 9.42 -17.63
N VAL A 15 -3.91 8.31 -17.06
CA VAL A 15 -4.26 8.22 -15.63
C VAL A 15 -3.03 8.43 -14.75
N TRP A 16 -1.91 7.72 -15.02
CA TRP A 16 -0.63 7.88 -14.31
C TRP A 16 0.29 8.92 -14.95
N GLY A 17 -0.29 9.85 -15.67
CA GLY A 17 0.42 10.98 -16.23
C GLY A 17 0.82 12.01 -15.18
N ILE A 18 1.45 13.10 -15.66
CA ILE A 18 1.94 14.21 -14.84
C ILE A 18 0.85 14.75 -13.88
N PRO A 19 -0.44 14.90 -14.27
CA PRO A 19 -1.44 15.48 -13.38
C PRO A 19 -1.65 14.68 -12.08
N LEU A 20 -1.81 13.35 -12.18
CA LEU A 20 -2.04 12.53 -10.98
C LEU A 20 -0.78 12.44 -10.12
N ILE A 21 0.39 12.27 -10.72
CA ILE A 21 1.67 12.23 -9.99
C ILE A 21 1.91 13.56 -9.26
N THR A 22 1.64 14.69 -9.91
CA THR A 22 1.74 16.02 -9.30
C THR A 22 0.75 16.18 -8.15
N LEU A 23 -0.47 15.69 -8.30
CA LEU A 23 -1.48 15.75 -7.25
C LEU A 23 -1.09 14.89 -6.04
N LEU A 24 -0.61 13.67 -6.25
CA LEU A 24 -0.14 12.74 -5.21
C LEU A 24 1.05 13.31 -4.43
N LEU A 25 2.13 13.67 -5.14
CA LEU A 25 3.33 14.24 -4.51
C LEU A 25 3.05 15.62 -3.92
N GLY A 26 2.31 16.48 -4.64
CA GLY A 26 1.96 17.82 -4.19
C GLY A 26 1.16 17.79 -2.89
N THR A 27 0.21 16.87 -2.76
CA THR A 27 -0.54 16.65 -1.51
C THR A 27 0.40 16.22 -0.37
N GLY A 28 1.30 15.28 -0.63
CA GLY A 28 2.27 14.82 0.36
C GLY A 28 3.26 15.93 0.79
N ILE A 29 3.78 16.71 -0.16
CA ILE A 29 4.64 17.86 0.10
C ILE A 29 3.89 18.92 0.91
N TYR A 30 2.64 19.23 0.54
CA TYR A 30 1.80 20.17 1.25
C TYR A 30 1.61 19.79 2.73
N PHE A 31 1.22 18.55 3.00
CA PHE A 31 1.05 18.08 4.37
C PHE A 31 2.38 17.96 5.11
N THR A 32 3.46 17.53 4.46
CA THR A 32 4.80 17.51 5.06
C THR A 32 5.20 18.89 5.59
N TYR A 33 4.98 19.93 4.78
CA TYR A 33 5.28 21.32 5.18
C TYR A 33 4.35 21.82 6.28
N LYS A 34 3.03 21.66 6.12
CA LYS A 34 2.03 22.16 7.07
C LYS A 34 2.05 21.46 8.41
N LEU A 35 2.42 20.18 8.44
CA LEU A 35 2.55 19.36 9.64
C LEU A 35 3.98 19.37 10.23
N LYS A 36 4.85 20.28 9.75
CA LYS A 36 6.22 20.52 10.29
C LYS A 36 7.08 19.24 10.29
N LEU A 37 7.14 18.53 9.14
CA LEU A 37 7.92 17.29 9.00
C LEU A 37 7.52 16.22 10.04
N LEU A 38 6.22 16.05 10.28
CA LEU A 38 5.68 15.15 11.30
C LEU A 38 6.22 13.72 11.17
N GLN A 39 6.43 13.24 9.93
CA GLN A 39 6.99 11.92 9.64
C GLN A 39 8.43 11.72 10.14
N LEU A 40 9.18 12.79 10.40
CA LEU A 40 10.49 12.72 11.04
C LEU A 40 10.40 12.99 12.54
N THR A 41 9.70 14.08 12.91
CA THR A 41 9.68 14.58 14.28
C THR A 41 8.85 13.73 15.23
N LYS A 42 7.86 13.00 14.73
CA LYS A 42 6.91 12.20 15.52
C LYS A 42 6.96 10.70 15.23
N LEU A 43 7.94 10.22 14.45
CA LEU A 43 8.03 8.80 14.07
C LEU A 43 8.16 7.88 15.29
N LYS A 44 8.97 8.27 16.30
CA LYS A 44 9.09 7.50 17.55
C LYS A 44 7.76 7.39 18.29
N LEU A 45 7.01 8.51 18.38
CA LEU A 45 5.68 8.51 18.97
C LEU A 45 4.71 7.63 18.16
N ALA A 46 4.77 7.69 16.84
CA ALA A 46 3.94 6.87 15.97
C ALA A 46 4.10 5.36 16.24
N PHE A 47 5.34 4.89 16.40
CA PHE A 47 5.60 3.51 16.79
C PHE A 47 5.09 3.17 18.19
N SER A 48 5.16 4.08 19.15
CA SER A 48 4.61 3.83 20.50
C SER A 48 3.08 3.74 20.52
N CYS A 49 2.38 4.48 19.63
CA CYS A 49 0.92 4.43 19.51
C CYS A 49 0.41 3.07 19.00
N ILE A 50 1.23 2.32 18.24
CA ILE A 50 0.84 1.00 17.72
C ILE A 50 0.47 0.02 18.85
N PHE A 51 1.23 0.04 19.94
CA PHE A 51 1.11 -0.90 21.06
C PHE A 51 0.35 -0.33 22.27
N LYS A 52 -0.21 0.88 22.12
CA LYS A 52 -1.00 1.50 23.18
C LYS A 52 -2.31 0.71 23.36
N LYS A 53 -2.56 0.23 24.58
CA LYS A 53 -3.82 -0.43 24.93
C LYS A 53 -4.93 0.61 25.05
N GLN A 54 -6.03 0.38 24.38
CA GLN A 54 -7.22 1.23 24.32
C GLN A 54 -8.47 0.35 24.42
N ASP A 55 -8.58 -0.41 25.52
CA ASP A 55 -9.60 -1.44 25.65
C ASP A 55 -11.02 -0.86 25.79
N GLU A 56 -11.16 0.37 26.33
CA GLU A 56 -12.44 1.04 26.57
C GLU A 56 -12.89 1.94 25.40
N ASP A 57 -11.99 2.26 24.46
CA ASP A 57 -12.27 3.15 23.33
C ASP A 57 -13.18 2.48 22.27
N ALA A 58 -13.95 3.28 21.55
CA ALA A 58 -14.81 2.80 20.46
C ALA A 58 -13.95 2.20 19.32
N GLY A 59 -14.37 1.03 18.80
CA GLY A 59 -13.67 0.35 17.70
C GLY A 59 -13.90 -1.15 17.69
N ASP A 60 -13.56 -1.80 16.58
CA ASP A 60 -13.76 -3.24 16.38
C ASP A 60 -12.52 -4.07 16.68
N VAL A 61 -11.33 -3.50 16.45
CA VAL A 61 -10.01 -4.16 16.52
C VAL A 61 -8.97 -3.22 17.16
N SER A 62 -7.88 -3.76 17.73
CA SER A 62 -6.81 -2.93 18.30
C SER A 62 -6.10 -2.10 17.21
N SER A 63 -5.38 -1.03 17.62
CA SER A 63 -4.58 -0.20 16.70
C SER A 63 -3.52 -1.05 15.96
N PHE A 64 -2.90 -2.00 16.64
CA PHE A 64 -1.98 -2.96 16.03
C PHE A 64 -2.67 -3.85 14.98
N GLN A 65 -3.84 -4.40 15.30
CA GLN A 65 -4.64 -5.20 14.37
C GLN A 65 -5.12 -4.40 13.15
N ALA A 66 -5.54 -3.14 13.35
CA ALA A 66 -5.91 -2.24 12.27
C ALA A 66 -4.72 -1.94 11.37
N LEU A 67 -3.52 -1.68 11.95
CA LEU A 67 -2.28 -1.51 11.20
C LEU A 67 -1.92 -2.79 10.42
N CYS A 68 -1.96 -3.96 11.05
CA CYS A 68 -1.69 -5.24 10.37
C CYS A 68 -2.69 -5.48 9.22
N THR A 69 -3.97 -5.10 9.40
CA THR A 69 -4.98 -5.19 8.34
C THR A 69 -4.65 -4.22 7.20
N ALA A 70 -4.21 -3.00 7.50
CA ALA A 70 -3.76 -2.06 6.49
C ALA A 70 -2.48 -2.54 5.78
N LEU A 71 -1.50 -3.05 6.53
CA LEU A 71 -0.28 -3.64 5.97
C LEU A 71 -0.57 -4.91 5.16
N SER A 72 -1.56 -5.71 5.54
CA SER A 72 -1.95 -6.89 4.76
C SER A 72 -2.43 -6.53 3.36
N SER A 73 -3.04 -5.37 3.19
CA SER A 73 -3.50 -4.89 1.88
C SER A 73 -2.38 -4.28 1.05
N THR A 74 -1.35 -3.70 1.69
CA THR A 74 -0.24 -2.99 1.03
C THR A 74 0.97 -3.88 0.79
N ILE A 75 1.39 -4.68 1.80
CA ILE A 75 2.52 -5.59 1.64
C ILE A 75 2.07 -6.82 0.84
N GLY A 76 2.39 -6.83 -0.43
CA GLY A 76 1.95 -7.83 -1.38
C GLY A 76 2.92 -7.98 -2.55
N THR A 77 2.34 -8.17 -3.74
CA THR A 77 3.13 -8.20 -4.99
C THR A 77 3.88 -6.90 -5.24
N GLY A 78 3.43 -5.76 -4.72
CA GLY A 78 4.08 -4.46 -4.85
C GLY A 78 5.53 -4.46 -4.35
N ASN A 79 5.77 -5.06 -3.20
CA ASN A 79 7.08 -5.08 -2.54
C ASN A 79 8.10 -6.03 -3.18
N ILE A 80 7.64 -7.05 -3.87
CA ILE A 80 8.48 -8.08 -4.51
C ILE A 80 8.52 -7.86 -6.02
N VAL A 81 7.36 -7.94 -6.67
CA VAL A 81 7.21 -7.82 -8.13
C VAL A 81 7.30 -6.36 -8.57
N GLY A 82 6.66 -5.45 -7.83
CA GLY A 82 6.59 -4.02 -8.14
C GLY A 82 7.96 -3.34 -8.10
N VAL A 83 8.78 -3.62 -7.08
CA VAL A 83 10.15 -3.09 -6.96
C VAL A 83 11.02 -3.59 -8.12
N ALA A 84 10.99 -4.88 -8.42
CA ALA A 84 11.73 -5.47 -9.54
C ALA A 84 11.30 -4.84 -10.88
N THR A 85 9.99 -4.66 -11.08
CA THR A 85 9.44 -4.00 -12.28
C THR A 85 9.85 -2.53 -12.36
N ALA A 86 9.90 -1.81 -11.24
CA ALA A 86 10.39 -0.42 -11.19
C ALA A 86 11.86 -0.33 -11.63
N ILE A 87 12.71 -1.21 -11.10
CA ILE A 87 14.14 -1.26 -11.43
C ILE A 87 14.34 -1.73 -12.88
N SER A 88 13.59 -2.72 -13.36
CA SER A 88 13.67 -3.18 -14.75
C SER A 88 13.31 -2.06 -15.76
N ALA A 89 12.27 -1.27 -15.47
CA ALA A 89 11.77 -0.24 -16.39
C ALA A 89 12.45 1.13 -16.23
N GLY A 90 12.91 1.47 -15.02
CA GLY A 90 13.48 2.78 -14.69
C GLY A 90 14.95 2.72 -14.25
N GLY A 91 15.56 1.53 -14.23
CA GLY A 91 16.92 1.34 -13.71
C GLY A 91 17.01 1.50 -12.18
N PRO A 92 18.23 1.43 -11.61
CA PRO A 92 18.47 1.55 -10.16
C PRO A 92 17.91 2.83 -9.54
N GLY A 93 17.86 3.93 -10.28
CA GLY A 93 17.35 5.22 -9.82
C GLY A 93 15.85 5.24 -9.49
N ALA A 94 15.07 4.26 -9.98
CA ALA A 94 13.66 4.14 -9.64
C ALA A 94 13.46 3.91 -8.12
N LEU A 95 14.40 3.21 -7.46
CA LEU A 95 14.35 2.99 -6.01
C LEU A 95 14.44 4.30 -5.23
N PHE A 96 15.26 5.26 -5.66
CA PHE A 96 15.34 6.60 -5.06
C PHE A 96 13.97 7.32 -5.11
N TRP A 97 13.30 7.27 -6.25
CA TRP A 97 12.01 7.92 -6.41
C TRP A 97 10.88 7.19 -5.66
N MET A 98 11.02 5.89 -5.39
CA MET A 98 10.16 5.18 -4.44
C MET A 98 10.36 5.74 -3.01
N TRP A 99 11.59 6.00 -2.57
CA TRP A 99 11.84 6.61 -1.25
C TRP A 99 11.23 8.01 -1.14
N ILE A 100 11.38 8.83 -2.17
CA ILE A 100 10.80 10.18 -2.23
C ILE A 100 9.28 10.11 -2.14
N SER A 101 8.65 9.22 -2.92
CA SER A 101 7.19 9.06 -2.88
C SER A 101 6.70 8.57 -1.52
N ALA A 102 7.42 7.65 -0.88
CA ALA A 102 7.08 7.16 0.46
C ALA A 102 7.28 8.22 1.53
N PHE A 103 8.35 8.98 1.48
CA PHE A 103 8.62 10.06 2.43
C PHE A 103 7.47 11.08 2.49
N PHE A 104 7.03 11.57 1.34
CA PHE A 104 5.89 12.47 1.26
C PHE A 104 4.57 11.74 1.48
N GLY A 105 4.48 10.49 1.03
CA GLY A 105 3.33 9.63 1.23
C GLY A 105 3.01 9.35 2.71
N MET A 106 4.01 9.31 3.59
CA MET A 106 3.81 9.18 5.04
C MET A 106 2.92 10.29 5.61
N ALA A 107 3.12 11.54 5.19
CA ALA A 107 2.30 12.66 5.62
C ALA A 107 0.87 12.58 5.06
N THR A 108 0.72 12.10 3.81
CA THR A 108 -0.59 11.83 3.21
C THR A 108 -1.31 10.72 3.98
N LYS A 109 -0.63 9.63 4.31
CA LYS A 109 -1.19 8.49 5.06
C LYS A 109 -1.61 8.89 6.48
N TYR A 110 -0.85 9.79 7.12
CA TYR A 110 -1.24 10.41 8.39
C TYR A 110 -2.59 11.13 8.24
N ALA A 111 -2.73 11.97 7.23
CA ALA A 111 -3.96 12.73 6.98
C ALA A 111 -5.15 11.80 6.70
N GLU A 112 -4.95 10.75 5.92
CA GLU A 112 -5.94 9.71 5.65
C GLU A 112 -6.41 9.01 6.93
N GLY A 113 -5.48 8.57 7.78
CA GLY A 113 -5.78 7.88 9.04
C GLY A 113 -6.51 8.78 10.04
N LEU A 114 -6.12 10.07 10.11
CA LEU A 114 -6.78 11.06 10.95
C LEU A 114 -8.25 11.26 10.53
N LEU A 115 -8.51 11.48 9.24
CA LEU A 115 -9.87 11.68 8.74
C LEU A 115 -10.72 10.41 8.86
N ALA A 116 -10.11 9.23 8.79
CA ALA A 116 -10.80 7.96 8.95
C ALA A 116 -11.50 7.84 10.30
N ILE A 117 -10.84 8.26 11.39
CA ILE A 117 -11.41 8.26 12.74
C ILE A 117 -12.35 9.45 12.94
N ARG A 118 -11.98 10.63 12.45
CA ARG A 118 -12.77 11.86 12.64
C ARG A 118 -14.17 11.77 12.05
N TYR A 119 -14.34 11.04 10.94
CA TYR A 119 -15.61 10.96 10.18
C TYR A 119 -16.19 9.54 10.10
N ARG A 120 -15.70 8.60 10.91
CA ARG A 120 -16.28 7.25 10.97
C ARG A 120 -17.68 7.28 11.58
N ILE A 121 -18.47 6.30 11.19
CA ILE A 121 -19.81 6.05 11.74
C ILE A 121 -19.89 4.62 12.26
N GLN A 122 -20.92 4.33 13.03
CA GLN A 122 -21.28 2.98 13.40
C GLN A 122 -22.37 2.46 12.44
N ASP A 123 -22.17 1.26 11.88
CA ASP A 123 -23.15 0.64 10.99
C ASP A 123 -24.32 -0.01 11.77
N GLU A 124 -25.32 -0.50 11.04
CA GLU A 124 -26.52 -1.14 11.62
C GLU A 124 -26.21 -2.38 12.47
N ASN A 125 -25.03 -3.00 12.31
CA ASN A 125 -24.56 -4.13 13.09
C ASN A 125 -23.64 -3.73 14.25
N GLY A 126 -23.49 -2.43 14.50
CA GLY A 126 -22.62 -1.90 15.54
C GLY A 126 -21.13 -1.88 15.16
N GLN A 127 -20.76 -2.18 13.91
CA GLN A 127 -19.36 -2.16 13.44
C GLN A 127 -18.97 -0.76 12.96
N MET A 128 -17.70 -0.41 13.14
CA MET A 128 -17.19 0.86 12.65
C MET A 128 -17.04 0.85 11.12
N ALA A 129 -17.52 1.90 10.50
CA ALA A 129 -17.44 2.15 9.07
C ALA A 129 -16.86 3.55 8.81
N GLY A 130 -15.80 3.63 8.04
CA GLY A 130 -15.12 4.88 7.71
C GLY A 130 -14.30 4.76 6.44
N GLY A 131 -13.50 5.78 6.17
CA GLY A 131 -12.70 5.90 4.97
C GLY A 131 -13.15 7.06 4.08
N PRO A 132 -12.59 7.19 2.86
CA PRO A 132 -12.82 8.34 2.01
C PRO A 132 -14.30 8.64 1.71
N MET A 133 -15.12 7.61 1.49
CA MET A 133 -16.54 7.81 1.23
C MET A 133 -17.24 8.58 2.36
N TYR A 134 -16.85 8.36 3.61
CA TYR A 134 -17.45 9.03 4.75
C TYR A 134 -16.93 10.45 4.97
N TYR A 135 -15.62 10.69 4.87
CA TYR A 135 -15.11 12.04 5.02
C TYR A 135 -15.38 12.93 3.79
N LEU A 136 -15.58 12.35 2.60
CA LEU A 136 -16.08 13.08 1.43
C LEU A 136 -17.53 13.49 1.58
N GLU A 137 -18.39 12.61 2.12
CA GLU A 137 -19.81 12.93 2.34
C GLU A 137 -20.00 13.80 3.59
N ASN A 138 -19.52 13.36 4.76
CA ASN A 138 -19.80 14.02 6.04
C ASN A 138 -18.87 15.21 6.32
N GLY A 139 -17.64 15.18 5.79
CA GLY A 139 -16.66 16.25 5.99
C GLY A 139 -16.70 17.32 4.91
N LEU A 140 -16.72 16.91 3.64
CA LEU A 140 -16.70 17.83 2.50
C LEU A 140 -18.11 18.13 1.96
N GLY A 141 -19.15 17.39 2.37
CA GLY A 141 -20.52 17.53 1.87
C GLY A 141 -20.71 17.02 0.43
N ASN A 142 -19.75 16.28 -0.13
CA ASN A 142 -19.78 15.89 -1.53
C ASN A 142 -20.09 14.39 -1.71
N LYS A 143 -21.39 14.09 -1.79
CA LYS A 143 -21.89 12.71 -1.97
C LYS A 143 -21.53 12.10 -3.33
N PHE A 144 -21.31 12.91 -4.37
CA PHE A 144 -20.92 12.41 -5.68
C PHE A 144 -19.49 11.84 -5.63
N LEU A 145 -18.53 12.60 -5.09
CA LEU A 145 -17.15 12.12 -4.93
C LEU A 145 -17.07 10.90 -4.01
N ALA A 146 -17.90 10.88 -2.95
CA ALA A 146 -17.96 9.72 -2.04
C ALA A 146 -18.41 8.44 -2.75
N LYS A 147 -19.48 8.51 -3.56
CA LYS A 147 -19.95 7.38 -4.38
C LYS A 147 -18.94 6.98 -5.45
N LEU A 148 -18.27 7.95 -6.08
CA LEU A 148 -17.25 7.72 -7.09
C LEU A 148 -16.05 6.97 -6.48
N PHE A 149 -15.59 7.39 -5.30
CA PHE A 149 -14.55 6.67 -4.56
C PHE A 149 -14.98 5.24 -4.25
N ALA A 150 -16.16 5.05 -3.69
CA ALA A 150 -16.65 3.72 -3.32
C ALA A 150 -16.80 2.80 -4.54
N PHE A 151 -17.24 3.34 -5.70
CA PHE A 151 -17.32 2.60 -6.95
C PHE A 151 -15.93 2.11 -7.41
N PHE A 152 -14.95 3.01 -7.43
CA PHE A 152 -13.57 2.62 -7.78
C PHE A 152 -12.96 1.69 -6.72
N GLY A 153 -13.30 1.85 -5.43
CA GLY A 153 -12.86 0.93 -4.38
C GLY A 153 -13.34 -0.51 -4.61
N VAL A 154 -14.59 -0.69 -5.05
CA VAL A 154 -15.11 -2.01 -5.46
C VAL A 154 -14.38 -2.51 -6.71
N ALA A 155 -14.14 -1.64 -7.69
CA ALA A 155 -13.43 -2.02 -8.90
C ALA A 155 -11.98 -2.46 -8.62
N VAL A 156 -11.26 -1.74 -7.73
CA VAL A 156 -9.91 -2.13 -7.29
C VAL A 156 -9.91 -3.46 -6.57
N ALA A 157 -10.89 -3.67 -5.68
CA ALA A 157 -11.02 -4.93 -4.95
C ALA A 157 -11.25 -6.12 -5.89
N LEU A 158 -12.11 -5.99 -6.89
CA LEU A 158 -12.47 -7.07 -7.80
C LEU A 158 -11.51 -7.24 -8.98
N LEU A 159 -11.09 -6.15 -9.62
CA LEU A 159 -10.37 -6.15 -10.91
C LEU A 159 -8.91 -5.72 -10.78
N GLY A 160 -8.53 -5.12 -9.64
CA GLY A 160 -7.24 -4.49 -9.44
C GLY A 160 -6.29 -5.29 -8.54
N ILE A 161 -5.58 -4.54 -7.71
CA ILE A 161 -4.57 -5.11 -6.79
C ILE A 161 -5.19 -6.01 -5.72
N GLY A 162 -6.50 -5.93 -5.48
CA GLY A 162 -7.18 -6.73 -4.47
C GLY A 162 -7.31 -8.21 -4.81
N THR A 163 -7.38 -8.58 -6.08
CA THR A 163 -7.59 -9.97 -6.50
C THR A 163 -6.64 -10.41 -7.59
N PHE A 164 -6.84 -9.96 -8.82
CA PHE A 164 -6.21 -10.57 -9.99
C PHE A 164 -4.67 -10.57 -9.95
N THR A 165 -4.04 -9.46 -9.60
CA THR A 165 -2.58 -9.38 -9.53
C THR A 165 -1.99 -10.32 -8.48
N GLN A 166 -2.65 -10.43 -7.32
CA GLN A 166 -2.22 -11.29 -6.23
C GLN A 166 -2.40 -12.76 -6.58
N VAL A 167 -3.60 -13.13 -7.02
CA VAL A 167 -3.94 -14.53 -7.33
C VAL A 167 -3.07 -15.08 -8.47
N LYS A 168 -2.82 -14.27 -9.50
CA LYS A 168 -1.96 -14.64 -10.62
C LYS A 168 -0.51 -14.83 -10.16
N SER A 169 0.02 -13.91 -9.35
CA SER A 169 1.37 -14.00 -8.82
C SER A 169 1.56 -15.20 -7.91
N ILE A 170 0.57 -15.52 -7.04
CA ILE A 170 0.59 -16.76 -6.25
C ILE A 170 0.61 -17.98 -7.16
N SER A 171 -0.25 -18.03 -8.17
CA SER A 171 -0.35 -19.16 -9.09
C SER A 171 0.97 -19.41 -9.83
N GLU A 172 1.63 -18.36 -10.29
CA GLU A 172 2.92 -18.46 -10.95
C GLU A 172 4.04 -18.90 -9.99
N ALA A 173 4.10 -18.32 -8.79
CA ALA A 173 5.09 -18.71 -7.76
C ALA A 173 4.96 -20.19 -7.38
N LEU A 174 3.71 -20.67 -7.17
CA LEU A 174 3.46 -22.08 -6.84
C LEU A 174 3.72 -23.01 -8.02
N SER A 175 3.39 -22.61 -9.23
CA SER A 175 3.67 -23.41 -10.44
C SER A 175 5.17 -23.55 -10.68
N LEU A 176 5.94 -22.46 -10.59
CA LEU A 176 7.38 -22.46 -10.84
C LEU A 176 8.20 -23.17 -9.74
N SER A 177 7.76 -23.10 -8.48
CA SER A 177 8.53 -23.65 -7.36
C SER A 177 8.09 -25.04 -6.93
N PHE A 178 6.80 -25.33 -7.04
CA PHE A 178 6.18 -26.54 -6.50
C PHE A 178 5.41 -27.35 -7.55
N HIS A 179 5.40 -26.91 -8.81
CA HIS A 179 4.66 -27.52 -9.92
C HIS A 179 3.15 -27.68 -9.67
N VAL A 180 2.59 -26.77 -8.83
CA VAL A 180 1.15 -26.81 -8.52
C VAL A 180 0.36 -26.28 -9.71
N PRO A 181 -0.65 -27.05 -10.23
CA PRO A 181 -1.50 -26.59 -11.31
C PRO A 181 -2.33 -25.37 -10.93
N ALA A 182 -2.54 -24.44 -11.87
CA ALA A 182 -3.31 -23.22 -11.66
C ALA A 182 -4.72 -23.47 -11.11
N ILE A 183 -5.37 -24.56 -11.53
CA ILE A 183 -6.70 -24.94 -11.04
C ILE A 183 -6.71 -25.28 -9.55
N VAL A 184 -5.66 -25.96 -9.04
CA VAL A 184 -5.54 -26.28 -7.62
C VAL A 184 -5.34 -25.00 -6.81
N THR A 185 -4.48 -24.11 -7.28
CA THR A 185 -4.27 -22.79 -6.69
C THR A 185 -5.58 -22.00 -6.63
N ALA A 186 -6.35 -21.96 -7.73
CA ALA A 186 -7.63 -21.29 -7.81
C ALA A 186 -8.61 -21.80 -6.73
N ILE A 187 -8.78 -23.11 -6.63
CA ILE A 187 -9.72 -23.75 -5.67
C ILE A 187 -9.27 -23.47 -4.23
N VAL A 188 -8.00 -23.68 -3.92
CA VAL A 188 -7.48 -23.50 -2.54
C VAL A 188 -7.61 -22.03 -2.11
N LEU A 189 -7.21 -21.07 -2.95
CA LEU A 189 -7.33 -19.66 -2.63
C LEU A 189 -8.79 -19.21 -2.46
N ALA A 190 -9.69 -19.68 -3.32
CA ALA A 190 -11.11 -19.37 -3.24
C ALA A 190 -11.72 -19.89 -1.92
N LEU A 191 -11.42 -21.13 -1.54
CA LEU A 191 -11.91 -21.74 -0.29
C LEU A 191 -11.31 -21.05 0.95
N CYS A 192 -10.00 -20.81 0.99
CA CYS A 192 -9.34 -20.15 2.10
C CYS A 192 -9.88 -18.72 2.30
N THR A 193 -10.03 -17.97 1.19
CA THR A 193 -10.57 -16.60 1.24
C THR A 193 -12.03 -16.61 1.72
N ALA A 194 -12.89 -17.47 1.16
CA ALA A 194 -14.27 -17.59 1.59
C ALA A 194 -14.37 -17.89 3.10
N PHE A 195 -13.56 -18.84 3.59
CA PHE A 195 -13.57 -19.24 4.99
C PHE A 195 -13.14 -18.09 5.94
N ILE A 196 -12.14 -17.30 5.56
CA ILE A 196 -11.65 -16.21 6.42
C ILE A 196 -12.62 -15.01 6.36
N THR A 197 -13.09 -14.64 5.18
CA THR A 197 -13.88 -13.42 4.99
C THR A 197 -15.30 -13.49 5.51
N ILE A 198 -15.86 -14.70 5.70
CA ILE A 198 -17.13 -14.90 6.40
C ILE A 198 -17.09 -14.35 7.84
N GLY A 199 -15.94 -14.44 8.52
CA GLY A 199 -15.75 -13.92 9.89
C GLY A 199 -15.59 -12.40 10.01
N GLY A 200 -15.64 -11.66 8.90
CA GLY A 200 -15.54 -10.20 8.87
C GLY A 200 -14.17 -9.66 9.37
N ILE A 201 -14.16 -8.36 9.73
CA ILE A 201 -12.92 -7.64 10.08
C ILE A 201 -12.14 -8.29 11.23
N LYS A 202 -12.83 -8.81 12.26
CA LYS A 202 -12.17 -9.41 13.43
C LYS A 202 -11.34 -10.63 13.05
N ARG A 203 -11.86 -11.48 12.15
CA ARG A 203 -11.15 -12.67 11.68
C ARG A 203 -10.02 -12.32 10.70
N ILE A 204 -10.27 -11.39 9.80
CA ILE A 204 -9.26 -10.87 8.86
C ILE A 204 -8.09 -10.26 9.64
N ALA A 205 -8.36 -9.41 10.62
CA ALA A 205 -7.36 -8.77 11.45
C ALA A 205 -6.56 -9.79 12.30
N SER A 206 -7.24 -10.82 12.86
CA SER A 206 -6.57 -11.89 13.61
C SER A 206 -5.66 -12.76 12.75
N VAL A 207 -5.97 -12.93 11.46
CA VAL A 207 -5.09 -13.63 10.51
C VAL A 207 -3.93 -12.72 10.12
N ALA A 208 -4.20 -11.44 9.81
CA ALA A 208 -3.19 -10.46 9.41
C ALA A 208 -2.14 -10.21 10.50
N GLU A 209 -2.55 -10.06 11.77
CA GLU A 209 -1.64 -9.83 12.90
C GLU A 209 -0.62 -10.94 13.14
N LYS A 210 -0.91 -12.17 12.68
CA LYS A 210 -0.01 -13.32 12.78
C LYS A 210 0.88 -13.47 11.56
N ILE A 211 0.28 -13.35 10.37
CA ILE A 211 0.99 -13.60 9.11
C ILE A 211 1.96 -12.47 8.80
N ILE A 212 1.54 -11.20 8.93
CA ILE A 212 2.37 -10.06 8.49
C ILE A 212 3.69 -9.96 9.26
N PRO A 213 3.74 -9.98 10.61
CA PRO A 213 5.02 -9.92 11.32
C PRO A 213 5.91 -11.12 10.99
N PHE A 214 5.35 -12.34 10.92
CA PHE A 214 6.10 -13.55 10.57
C PHE A 214 6.77 -13.42 9.20
N MET A 215 6.02 -12.97 8.20
CA MET A 215 6.52 -12.83 6.84
C MET A 215 7.54 -11.69 6.71
N CYS A 216 7.31 -10.56 7.40
CA CYS A 216 8.28 -9.48 7.45
C CYS A 216 9.62 -9.96 8.04
N VAL A 217 9.59 -10.70 9.15
CA VAL A 217 10.80 -11.23 9.79
C VAL A 217 11.52 -12.20 8.85
N LEU A 218 10.80 -13.12 8.22
CA LEU A 218 11.38 -14.09 7.29
C LEU A 218 12.02 -13.40 6.08
N TYR A 219 11.30 -12.47 5.45
CA TYR A 219 11.76 -11.78 4.25
C TYR A 219 12.93 -10.83 4.55
N ILE A 220 12.79 -9.99 5.57
CA ILE A 220 13.84 -9.06 6.01
C ILE A 220 15.06 -9.83 6.49
N GLY A 221 14.89 -10.95 7.21
CA GLY A 221 15.98 -11.82 7.63
C GLY A 221 16.79 -12.36 6.45
N GLY A 222 16.11 -12.81 5.40
CA GLY A 222 16.77 -13.22 4.15
C GLY A 222 17.58 -12.09 3.50
N VAL A 223 17.01 -10.88 3.43
CA VAL A 223 17.76 -9.74 2.86
C VAL A 223 18.92 -9.31 3.76
N ILE A 224 18.76 -9.32 5.09
CA ILE A 224 19.88 -8.99 6.01
C ILE A 224 21.06 -9.95 5.77
N MET A 225 20.80 -11.23 5.53
CA MET A 225 21.87 -12.17 5.19
C MET A 225 22.56 -11.76 3.87
N ILE A 226 21.82 -11.34 2.85
CA ILE A 226 22.39 -10.82 1.59
C ILE A 226 23.21 -9.54 1.85
N LEU A 227 22.72 -8.62 2.69
CA LEU A 227 23.44 -7.39 3.04
C LEU A 227 24.75 -7.68 3.78
N ILE A 228 24.77 -8.66 4.67
CA ILE A 228 25.97 -9.06 5.41
C ILE A 228 27.00 -9.67 4.45
N THR A 229 26.59 -10.55 3.57
CA THR A 229 27.51 -11.22 2.61
C THR A 229 28.07 -10.25 1.55
N HIS A 230 27.31 -9.18 1.21
CA HIS A 230 27.69 -8.18 0.20
C HIS A 230 27.95 -6.79 0.80
N PHE A 231 28.27 -6.72 2.10
CA PHE A 231 28.40 -5.44 2.83
C PHE A 231 29.36 -4.45 2.17
N GLN A 232 30.46 -4.94 1.60
CA GLN A 232 31.48 -4.10 0.94
C GLN A 232 30.92 -3.34 -0.28
N LEU A 233 29.89 -3.89 -0.96
CA LEU A 233 29.28 -3.29 -2.14
C LEU A 233 28.15 -2.28 -1.78
N LEU A 234 27.68 -2.28 -0.53
CA LEU A 234 26.53 -1.48 -0.11
C LEU A 234 26.72 0.03 -0.35
N PRO A 235 27.85 0.67 0.00
CA PRO A 235 28.06 2.10 -0.28
C PRO A 235 28.02 2.43 -1.77
N GLN A 236 28.60 1.56 -2.60
CA GLN A 236 28.60 1.73 -4.06
C GLN A 236 27.21 1.58 -4.65
N THR A 237 26.42 0.62 -4.14
CA THR A 237 25.04 0.40 -4.56
C THR A 237 24.14 1.57 -4.20
N ILE A 238 24.26 2.15 -3.00
CA ILE A 238 23.53 3.36 -2.62
C ILE A 238 23.92 4.54 -3.51
N ALA A 239 25.21 4.73 -3.77
CA ALA A 239 25.68 5.77 -4.68
C ALA A 239 25.16 5.57 -6.11
N LEU A 240 25.07 4.31 -6.59
CA LEU A 240 24.47 3.96 -7.87
C LEU A 240 22.99 4.35 -7.93
N VAL A 241 22.21 4.05 -6.90
CA VAL A 241 20.79 4.41 -6.79
C VAL A 241 20.61 5.92 -6.90
N ILE A 242 21.38 6.70 -6.12
CA ILE A 242 21.26 8.16 -6.10
C ILE A 242 21.71 8.74 -7.45
N LYS A 243 22.87 8.32 -7.98
CA LYS A 243 23.38 8.80 -9.25
C LYS A 243 22.44 8.48 -10.41
N SER A 244 21.90 7.26 -10.46
CA SER A 244 20.98 6.84 -11.53
C SER A 244 19.63 7.53 -11.48
N ALA A 245 19.24 8.08 -10.34
CA ALA A 245 17.99 8.83 -10.20
C ALA A 245 18.00 10.15 -10.99
N PHE A 246 19.19 10.75 -11.16
CA PHE A 246 19.36 12.05 -11.81
C PHE A 246 20.16 11.99 -13.12
N CYS A 247 20.90 10.92 -13.33
CA CYS A 247 21.71 10.67 -14.52
C CYS A 247 21.46 9.25 -15.00
N PRO A 248 20.30 8.92 -15.60
CA PRO A 248 20.04 7.58 -16.09
C PRO A 248 21.07 7.19 -17.14
N GLN A 249 21.66 6.01 -16.97
CA GLN A 249 22.65 5.51 -17.91
C GLN A 249 21.97 5.17 -19.24
N ALA A 250 22.63 5.47 -20.35
CA ALA A 250 22.15 5.17 -21.70
C ALA A 250 21.79 3.68 -21.91
N ALA A 251 22.36 2.77 -21.13
CA ALA A 251 22.06 1.34 -21.16
C ALA A 251 20.59 1.01 -20.83
N PHE A 252 19.88 1.88 -20.10
CA PHE A 252 18.45 1.66 -19.75
C PHE A 252 17.50 2.47 -20.64
N GLY A 253 17.99 3.33 -21.54
CA GLY A 253 17.20 4.10 -22.51
C GLY A 253 16.12 5.03 -21.91
N ALA A 254 16.14 5.23 -20.59
CA ALA A 254 15.10 5.97 -19.89
C ALA A 254 15.53 7.41 -19.61
N SER A 255 14.63 8.38 -19.88
CA SER A 255 14.83 9.76 -19.41
C SER A 255 14.60 9.86 -17.90
N ILE A 256 15.12 10.91 -17.24
CA ILE A 256 14.88 11.19 -15.81
C ILE A 256 13.38 11.18 -15.49
N GLY A 257 12.54 11.71 -16.39
CA GLY A 257 11.08 11.70 -16.23
C GLY A 257 10.50 10.28 -16.16
N ILE A 258 11.00 9.36 -16.97
CA ILE A 258 10.56 7.95 -16.95
C ILE A 258 11.01 7.28 -15.66
N VAL A 259 12.25 7.44 -15.24
CA VAL A 259 12.78 6.89 -13.98
C VAL A 259 11.96 7.36 -12.79
N MET A 260 11.68 8.66 -12.73
CA MET A 260 10.86 9.29 -11.71
C MET A 260 9.42 8.74 -11.73
N GLN A 261 8.78 8.71 -12.91
CA GLN A 261 7.42 8.18 -13.07
C GLN A 261 7.31 6.73 -12.62
N LYS A 262 8.24 5.86 -13.05
CA LYS A 262 8.24 4.44 -12.70
C LYS A 262 8.49 4.24 -11.19
N GLY A 263 9.44 4.95 -10.60
CA GLY A 263 9.70 4.88 -9.17
C GLY A 263 8.50 5.34 -8.34
N ILE A 264 7.93 6.52 -8.64
CA ILE A 264 6.79 7.08 -7.91
C ILE A 264 5.55 6.18 -8.06
N SER A 265 5.19 5.79 -9.28
CA SER A 265 3.99 4.99 -9.51
C SER A 265 4.08 3.62 -8.81
N ARG A 266 5.22 2.93 -8.87
CA ARG A 266 5.41 1.64 -8.20
C ARG A 266 5.55 1.79 -6.68
N GLY A 267 6.13 2.89 -6.18
CA GLY A 267 6.13 3.22 -4.75
C GLY A 267 4.70 3.40 -4.22
N ILE A 268 3.88 4.20 -4.90
CA ILE A 268 2.47 4.43 -4.52
C ILE A 268 1.63 3.16 -4.70
N PHE A 269 1.88 2.37 -5.74
CA PHE A 269 1.23 1.06 -5.91
C PHE A 269 1.50 0.12 -4.74
N SER A 270 2.71 0.16 -4.15
CA SER A 270 3.07 -0.64 -2.98
C SER A 270 2.43 -0.11 -1.70
N ASN A 271 2.71 1.15 -1.33
CA ASN A 271 2.30 1.70 -0.03
C ASN A 271 0.89 2.30 0.00
N GLU A 272 0.24 2.44 -1.14
CA GLU A 272 -1.12 2.95 -1.29
C GLU A 272 -1.35 4.36 -0.68
N SER A 273 -0.31 5.18 -0.52
CA SER A 273 -0.44 6.54 0.02
C SER A 273 -1.14 7.46 -0.96
N GLY A 274 -2.24 8.06 -0.53
CA GLY A 274 -3.07 8.91 -1.39
C GLY A 274 -4.14 8.15 -2.18
N LEU A 275 -4.15 6.81 -2.14
CA LEU A 275 -5.21 6.01 -2.77
C LEU A 275 -6.50 5.96 -1.93
N GLY A 276 -6.43 6.15 -0.61
CA GLY A 276 -7.59 6.16 0.28
C GLY A 276 -8.07 4.77 0.72
N SER A 277 -7.33 3.71 0.46
CA SER A 277 -7.69 2.34 0.85
C SER A 277 -7.49 2.08 2.34
N ALA A 278 -6.30 2.36 2.87
CA ALA A 278 -5.95 2.10 4.27
C ALA A 278 -6.84 2.81 5.31
N PRO A 279 -7.39 4.01 5.09
CA PRO A 279 -8.38 4.63 5.97
C PRO A 279 -9.57 3.74 6.30
N ILE A 280 -9.95 2.82 5.40
CA ILE A 280 -11.07 1.89 5.60
C ILE A 280 -10.77 0.91 6.75
N ALA A 281 -9.54 0.38 6.82
CA ALA A 281 -9.12 -0.45 7.96
C ALA A 281 -8.86 0.39 9.21
N SER A 282 -8.25 1.58 9.06
CA SER A 282 -7.96 2.48 10.17
C SER A 282 -9.21 2.90 10.93
N ALA A 283 -10.35 3.03 10.26
CA ALA A 283 -11.62 3.38 10.88
C ALA A 283 -12.11 2.35 11.90
N ALA A 284 -11.72 1.08 11.75
CA ALA A 284 -12.08 0.01 12.67
C ALA A 284 -11.23 -0.03 13.95
N ALA A 285 -10.16 0.78 14.04
CA ALA A 285 -9.27 0.81 15.20
C ALA A 285 -9.97 1.29 16.46
N LYS A 286 -9.70 0.63 17.58
CA LYS A 286 -10.09 1.08 18.92
C LYS A 286 -9.22 2.29 19.29
N THR A 287 -9.76 3.48 19.13
CA THR A 287 -9.15 4.74 19.55
C THR A 287 -10.15 5.87 19.41
N ASP A 288 -10.14 6.82 20.34
CA ASP A 288 -10.89 8.06 20.24
C ASP A 288 -10.03 9.23 19.73
N SER A 289 -8.72 9.00 19.61
CA SER A 289 -7.80 10.01 19.07
C SER A 289 -7.56 9.84 17.58
N CYS A 290 -8.11 10.76 16.77
CA CYS A 290 -7.88 10.78 15.34
C CYS A 290 -6.39 11.00 14.98
N VAL A 291 -5.64 11.77 15.80
CA VAL A 291 -4.22 12.04 15.60
C VAL A 291 -3.37 10.80 15.87
N GLU A 292 -3.66 10.04 16.95
CA GLU A 292 -2.93 8.80 17.23
C GLU A 292 -3.10 7.78 16.11
N GLN A 293 -4.32 7.62 15.57
CA GLN A 293 -4.53 6.72 14.42
C GLN A 293 -3.87 7.23 13.15
N GLY A 294 -3.83 8.55 12.94
CA GLY A 294 -3.04 9.14 11.86
C GLY A 294 -1.55 8.77 11.97
N LEU A 295 -0.98 8.88 13.17
CA LEU A 295 0.41 8.48 13.44
C LEU A 295 0.63 6.99 13.19
N VAL A 296 -0.27 6.11 13.65
CA VAL A 296 -0.20 4.67 13.39
C VAL A 296 -0.25 4.40 11.88
N SER A 297 -1.18 5.02 11.15
CA SER A 297 -1.33 4.81 9.70
C SER A 297 -0.08 5.23 8.91
N MET A 298 0.60 6.30 9.34
CA MET A 298 1.86 6.77 8.74
C MET A 298 2.97 5.70 8.79
N THR A 299 3.04 4.90 9.87
CA THR A 299 4.06 3.85 10.01
C THR A 299 3.90 2.74 8.98
N GLY A 300 2.69 2.53 8.46
CA GLY A 300 2.45 1.57 7.38
C GLY A 300 3.27 1.86 6.13
N THR A 301 3.27 3.11 5.66
CA THR A 301 4.10 3.53 4.51
C THR A 301 5.60 3.41 4.80
N PHE A 302 6.03 3.70 6.02
CA PHE A 302 7.42 3.53 6.43
C PHE A 302 7.83 2.05 6.35
N ILE A 303 7.05 1.15 6.94
CA ILE A 303 7.36 -0.29 6.97
C ILE A 303 7.32 -0.86 5.54
N ASP A 304 6.28 -0.54 4.76
CA ASP A 304 6.10 -1.05 3.41
C ASP A 304 7.24 -0.63 2.47
N THR A 305 7.48 0.66 2.34
CA THR A 305 8.37 1.15 1.27
C THR A 305 9.77 1.48 1.78
N ILE A 306 9.89 2.23 2.89
CA ILE A 306 11.21 2.60 3.40
C ILE A 306 11.97 1.36 3.92
N VAL A 307 11.25 0.37 4.47
CA VAL A 307 11.90 -0.88 4.92
C VAL A 307 11.83 -1.94 3.82
N ILE A 308 10.66 -2.51 3.53
CA ILE A 308 10.55 -3.73 2.72
C ILE A 308 10.93 -3.50 1.25
N CYS A 309 10.42 -2.45 0.59
CA CYS A 309 10.82 -2.17 -0.81
C CYS A 309 12.30 -1.83 -0.93
N THR A 310 12.87 -1.12 0.06
CA THR A 310 14.33 -0.86 0.10
C THR A 310 15.12 -2.17 0.20
N MET A 311 14.71 -3.07 1.08
CA MET A 311 15.34 -4.38 1.23
C MET A 311 15.33 -5.17 -0.10
N THR A 312 14.16 -5.23 -0.76
CA THR A 312 14.03 -5.88 -2.07
C THR A 312 14.95 -5.22 -3.12
N GLY A 313 14.91 -3.90 -3.22
CA GLY A 313 15.72 -3.16 -4.18
C GLY A 313 17.23 -3.36 -3.97
N LEU A 314 17.67 -3.31 -2.71
CA LEU A 314 19.08 -3.55 -2.38
C LEU A 314 19.49 -4.99 -2.70
N ALA A 315 18.66 -5.99 -2.39
CA ALA A 315 18.95 -7.39 -2.74
C ALA A 315 19.15 -7.57 -4.27
N ILE A 316 18.26 -6.96 -5.08
CA ILE A 316 18.33 -7.00 -6.55
C ILE A 316 19.61 -6.32 -7.06
N LEU A 317 19.96 -5.16 -6.51
CA LEU A 317 21.10 -4.37 -6.99
C LEU A 317 22.45 -4.93 -6.54
N LEU A 318 22.55 -5.45 -5.30
CA LEU A 318 23.79 -6.03 -4.76
C LEU A 318 24.18 -7.34 -5.45
N THR A 319 23.23 -8.05 -6.02
CA THR A 319 23.44 -9.32 -6.74
C THR A 319 23.47 -9.15 -8.26
N ASP A 320 23.50 -7.92 -8.75
CA ASP A 320 23.46 -7.57 -10.19
C ASP A 320 22.28 -8.24 -10.95
N SER A 321 21.24 -8.66 -10.23
CA SER A 321 20.08 -9.34 -10.83
C SER A 321 19.30 -8.46 -11.80
N HIS A 322 19.42 -7.14 -11.69
CA HIS A 322 18.85 -6.15 -12.61
C HIS A 322 19.48 -6.15 -14.02
N LEU A 323 20.66 -6.80 -14.18
CA LEU A 323 21.38 -6.90 -15.46
C LEU A 323 21.02 -8.18 -16.23
N THR A 324 20.27 -9.10 -15.63
CA THR A 324 19.97 -10.43 -16.21
C THR A 324 18.87 -10.42 -17.27
N GLY A 325 18.16 -9.29 -17.44
CA GLY A 325 16.97 -9.21 -18.31
C GLY A 325 15.71 -9.86 -17.71
N LEU A 326 15.78 -10.40 -16.49
CA LEU A 326 14.62 -10.89 -15.75
C LEU A 326 13.73 -9.73 -15.29
N ASN A 327 12.48 -10.03 -14.98
CA ASN A 327 11.52 -9.03 -14.47
C ASN A 327 10.64 -9.62 -13.37
N GLY A 328 10.01 -8.75 -12.56
CA GLY A 328 9.03 -9.14 -11.56
C GLY A 328 9.56 -10.14 -10.53
N ALA A 329 8.76 -11.15 -10.20
CA ALA A 329 9.11 -12.15 -9.19
C ALA A 329 10.39 -12.95 -9.56
N ALA A 330 10.63 -13.21 -10.86
CA ALA A 330 11.81 -13.95 -11.30
C ALA A 330 13.11 -13.21 -10.99
N MET A 331 13.15 -11.87 -11.17
CA MET A 331 14.31 -11.04 -10.82
C MET A 331 14.58 -11.08 -9.31
N THR A 332 13.55 -10.94 -8.48
CA THR A 332 13.71 -10.98 -7.02
C THR A 332 14.13 -12.37 -6.55
N THR A 333 13.56 -13.43 -7.12
CA THR A 333 13.96 -14.82 -6.79
C THR A 333 15.42 -15.04 -7.15
N HIS A 334 15.85 -14.64 -8.33
CA HIS A 334 17.24 -14.71 -8.76
C HIS A 334 18.18 -13.95 -7.79
N ALA A 335 17.76 -12.76 -7.33
CA ALA A 335 18.54 -11.97 -6.38
C ALA A 335 18.77 -12.72 -5.06
N PHE A 336 17.76 -13.41 -4.55
CA PHE A 336 17.89 -14.20 -3.33
C PHE A 336 18.67 -15.50 -3.54
N GLU A 337 18.54 -16.14 -4.71
CA GLU A 337 19.33 -17.32 -5.08
C GLU A 337 20.83 -17.00 -5.17
N MET A 338 21.18 -15.87 -5.78
CA MET A 338 22.57 -15.45 -5.93
C MET A 338 23.15 -14.82 -4.66
N GLY A 339 22.32 -14.18 -3.84
CA GLY A 339 22.76 -13.45 -2.65
C GLY A 339 22.89 -14.29 -1.39
N LEU A 340 22.21 -15.43 -1.30
CA LEU A 340 22.28 -16.33 -0.14
C LEU A 340 23.27 -17.46 -0.34
N ILE A 341 23.89 -17.90 0.76
CA ILE A 341 24.85 -19.00 0.76
C ILE A 341 24.24 -20.32 0.21
N ILE A 342 22.94 -20.49 0.48
CA ILE A 342 22.17 -21.64 -0.02
C ILE A 342 21.13 -21.15 -1.00
N PRO A 343 21.35 -21.22 -2.33
CA PRO A 343 20.46 -20.67 -3.34
C PRO A 343 19.00 -21.15 -3.24
N VAL A 344 18.81 -22.44 -2.98
CA VAL A 344 17.48 -23.05 -2.85
C VAL A 344 16.65 -22.40 -1.72
N VAL A 345 17.27 -22.01 -0.61
CA VAL A 345 16.60 -21.31 0.49
C VAL A 345 16.13 -19.94 0.02
N GLY A 346 16.94 -19.23 -0.77
CA GLY A 346 16.57 -17.94 -1.36
C GLY A 346 15.29 -18.03 -2.21
N LYS A 347 15.24 -19.01 -3.09
CA LYS A 347 14.06 -19.31 -3.91
C LYS A 347 12.81 -19.50 -3.05
N TYR A 348 12.88 -20.30 -1.99
CA TYR A 348 11.73 -20.58 -1.14
C TYR A 348 11.32 -19.37 -0.29
N ILE A 349 12.26 -18.58 0.23
CA ILE A 349 11.93 -17.36 0.98
C ILE A 349 11.09 -16.40 0.12
N VAL A 350 11.50 -16.15 -1.12
CA VAL A 350 10.77 -15.24 -2.01
C VAL A 350 9.40 -15.80 -2.40
N ASN A 351 9.34 -17.05 -2.84
CA ASN A 351 8.09 -17.62 -3.35
C ASN A 351 7.07 -17.90 -2.25
N ILE A 352 7.49 -18.41 -1.08
CA ILE A 352 6.61 -18.56 0.09
C ILE A 352 6.21 -17.18 0.61
N GLY A 353 7.15 -16.22 0.67
CA GLY A 353 6.89 -14.84 1.02
C GLY A 353 5.82 -14.22 0.13
N LEU A 354 5.97 -14.37 -1.18
CA LEU A 354 5.01 -13.86 -2.16
C LEU A 354 3.61 -14.47 -1.98
N VAL A 355 3.54 -15.79 -1.73
CA VAL A 355 2.25 -16.47 -1.50
C VAL A 355 1.54 -15.89 -0.27
N PHE A 356 2.22 -15.73 0.85
CA PHE A 356 1.61 -15.20 2.06
C PHE A 356 1.29 -13.71 1.97
N PHE A 357 2.19 -12.88 1.47
CA PHE A 357 1.94 -11.46 1.26
C PHE A 357 0.78 -11.23 0.30
N ALA A 358 0.77 -11.90 -0.84
CA ALA A 358 -0.31 -11.76 -1.80
C ALA A 358 -1.65 -12.30 -1.25
N PHE A 359 -1.64 -13.39 -0.48
CA PHE A 359 -2.84 -13.92 0.15
C PHE A 359 -3.42 -12.95 1.20
N THR A 360 -2.56 -12.34 2.03
CA THR A 360 -3.04 -11.33 2.99
C THR A 360 -3.60 -10.11 2.28
N THR A 361 -3.05 -9.72 1.13
CA THR A 361 -3.61 -8.64 0.31
C THR A 361 -5.01 -8.97 -0.20
N ILE A 362 -5.25 -10.22 -0.63
CA ILE A 362 -6.59 -10.67 -1.06
C ILE A 362 -7.60 -10.50 0.08
N ILE A 363 -7.30 -10.96 1.28
CA ILE A 363 -8.25 -10.86 2.41
C ILE A 363 -8.44 -9.42 2.90
N GLY A 364 -7.40 -8.60 2.89
CA GLY A 364 -7.48 -7.18 3.26
C GLY A 364 -8.35 -6.39 2.27
N TRP A 365 -8.12 -6.56 0.97
CA TRP A 365 -8.92 -5.92 -0.07
C TRP A 365 -10.36 -6.43 -0.15
N ASN A 366 -10.62 -7.68 0.24
CA ASN A 366 -12.00 -8.15 0.40
C ASN A 366 -12.76 -7.27 1.39
N TYR A 367 -12.16 -6.94 2.54
CA TYR A 367 -12.77 -6.05 3.52
C TYR A 367 -12.98 -4.63 2.98
N TYR A 368 -12.00 -4.07 2.26
CA TYR A 368 -12.13 -2.73 1.68
C TYR A 368 -13.29 -2.64 0.68
N GLY A 369 -13.38 -3.61 -0.22
CA GLY A 369 -14.48 -3.68 -1.17
C GLY A 369 -15.83 -3.93 -0.48
N GLU A 370 -15.88 -4.75 0.59
CA GLU A 370 -17.08 -4.95 1.40
C GLU A 370 -17.59 -3.63 1.99
N ARG A 371 -16.70 -2.81 2.56
CA ARG A 371 -17.07 -1.50 3.13
C ARG A 371 -17.53 -0.50 2.04
N CYS A 372 -16.90 -0.54 0.87
CA CYS A 372 -17.35 0.25 -0.28
C CYS A 372 -18.73 -0.18 -0.79
N VAL A 373 -19.00 -1.48 -0.87
CA VAL A 373 -20.32 -2.03 -1.24
C VAL A 373 -21.37 -1.68 -0.19
N TYR A 374 -21.02 -1.78 1.09
CA TYR A 374 -21.91 -1.36 2.18
C TYR A 374 -22.32 0.11 2.02
N TYR A 375 -21.37 1.01 1.75
CA TYR A 375 -21.66 2.42 1.52
C TYR A 375 -22.60 2.65 0.31
N LEU A 376 -22.42 1.90 -0.78
CA LEU A 376 -23.21 2.09 -2.01
C LEU A 376 -24.62 1.48 -1.94
N LYS A 377 -24.77 0.31 -1.32
CA LYS A 377 -25.95 -0.56 -1.41
C LYS A 377 -26.45 -1.13 -0.08
N GLY A 378 -25.77 -0.84 1.04
CA GLY A 378 -26.12 -1.34 2.37
C GLY A 378 -25.77 -2.81 2.61
N LEU A 379 -26.13 -3.31 3.79
CA LEU A 379 -25.78 -4.67 4.27
C LEU A 379 -26.26 -5.79 3.36
N LYS A 380 -27.43 -5.65 2.73
CA LYS A 380 -28.03 -6.70 1.88
C LYS A 380 -27.17 -7.06 0.66
N ALA A 381 -26.28 -6.17 0.20
CA ALA A 381 -25.42 -6.42 -0.95
C ALA A 381 -24.12 -7.17 -0.62
N ILE A 382 -23.72 -7.20 0.66
CA ILE A 382 -22.45 -7.81 1.10
C ILE A 382 -22.34 -9.31 0.71
N PRO A 383 -23.35 -10.18 0.94
CA PRO A 383 -23.23 -11.59 0.55
C PRO A 383 -23.00 -11.78 -0.95
N TYR A 384 -23.69 -11.01 -1.79
CA TYR A 384 -23.50 -11.07 -3.25
C TYR A 384 -22.09 -10.63 -3.66
N TYR A 385 -21.58 -9.56 -3.04
CA TYR A 385 -20.21 -9.12 -3.26
C TYR A 385 -19.20 -10.21 -2.91
N LYS A 386 -19.34 -10.88 -1.75
CA LYS A 386 -18.43 -11.97 -1.33
C LYS A 386 -18.43 -13.14 -2.31
N ILE A 387 -19.58 -13.51 -2.83
CA ILE A 387 -19.69 -14.57 -3.86
C ILE A 387 -18.96 -14.14 -5.13
N ILE A 388 -19.22 -12.93 -5.63
CA ILE A 388 -18.55 -12.40 -6.82
C ILE A 388 -17.04 -12.35 -6.60
N TYR A 389 -16.58 -11.90 -5.42
CA TYR A 389 -15.16 -11.82 -5.07
C TYR A 389 -14.48 -13.19 -5.16
N VAL A 390 -15.10 -14.23 -4.60
CA VAL A 390 -14.59 -15.62 -4.67
C VAL A 390 -14.54 -16.14 -6.11
N ILE A 391 -15.54 -15.83 -6.94
CA ILE A 391 -15.54 -16.16 -8.36
C ILE A 391 -14.35 -15.50 -9.09
N PHE A 392 -14.06 -14.22 -8.81
CA PHE A 392 -12.94 -13.51 -9.42
C PHE A 392 -11.58 -14.09 -8.97
N ILE A 393 -11.46 -14.55 -7.72
CA ILE A 393 -10.28 -15.31 -7.26
C ILE A 393 -10.10 -16.59 -8.08
N ALA A 394 -11.18 -17.33 -8.33
CA ALA A 394 -11.10 -18.58 -9.10
C ALA A 394 -10.70 -18.36 -10.56
N ILE A 395 -11.07 -17.22 -11.15
CA ILE A 395 -10.73 -16.86 -12.54
C ILE A 395 -9.31 -16.30 -12.66
N GLY A 396 -8.80 -15.61 -11.64
CA GLY A 396 -7.53 -14.88 -11.65
C GLY A 396 -6.32 -15.63 -12.22
N PRO A 397 -6.06 -16.90 -11.86
CA PRO A 397 -4.90 -17.65 -12.35
C PRO A 397 -4.85 -17.81 -13.88
N PHE A 398 -5.99 -17.73 -14.55
CA PHE A 398 -6.12 -17.94 -16.01
C PHE A 398 -6.02 -16.66 -16.85
N MET A 399 -5.92 -15.50 -16.18
CA MET A 399 -5.79 -14.21 -16.86
C MET A 399 -4.33 -13.93 -17.25
N SER A 400 -4.11 -13.04 -18.22
CA SER A 400 -2.76 -12.60 -18.60
C SER A 400 -2.25 -11.51 -17.65
N LEU A 401 -0.97 -11.59 -17.23
CA LEU A 401 -0.36 -10.63 -16.31
C LEU A 401 -0.44 -9.19 -16.80
N ASP A 402 -0.03 -8.94 -18.05
CA ASP A 402 0.02 -7.59 -18.60
C ASP A 402 -1.36 -6.90 -18.56
N PHE A 403 -2.41 -7.63 -18.95
CA PHE A 403 -3.78 -7.12 -18.91
C PHE A 403 -4.21 -6.78 -17.48
N ILE A 404 -3.91 -7.66 -16.52
CA ILE A 404 -4.29 -7.50 -15.12
C ILE A 404 -3.60 -6.27 -14.50
N PHE A 405 -2.27 -6.13 -14.71
CA PHE A 405 -1.53 -5.00 -14.12
C PHE A 405 -1.96 -3.66 -14.70
N ILE A 406 -2.22 -3.57 -16.01
CA ILE A 406 -2.70 -2.33 -16.62
C ILE A 406 -4.08 -1.96 -16.07
N LEU A 407 -4.98 -2.92 -15.95
CA LEU A 407 -6.32 -2.69 -15.39
C LEU A 407 -6.25 -2.26 -13.93
N ALA A 408 -5.42 -2.92 -13.14
CA ALA A 408 -5.18 -2.57 -11.72
C ALA A 408 -4.64 -1.13 -11.58
N ASP A 409 -3.66 -0.76 -12.38
CA ASP A 409 -3.10 0.59 -12.38
C ASP A 409 -4.19 1.64 -12.68
N ILE A 410 -5.02 1.43 -13.72
CA ILE A 410 -6.08 2.36 -14.11
C ILE A 410 -7.08 2.56 -12.95
N VAL A 411 -7.63 1.48 -12.38
CA VAL A 411 -8.66 1.61 -11.34
C VAL A 411 -8.09 2.21 -10.05
N ASN A 412 -6.84 1.91 -9.70
CA ASN A 412 -6.13 2.51 -8.57
C ASN A 412 -5.96 4.02 -8.75
N GLY A 413 -5.48 4.45 -9.92
CA GLY A 413 -5.30 5.87 -10.21
C GLY A 413 -6.62 6.65 -10.19
N CYS A 414 -7.70 6.07 -10.73
CA CYS A 414 -9.03 6.66 -10.69
C CYS A 414 -9.57 6.77 -9.24
N MET A 415 -9.27 5.81 -8.36
CA MET A 415 -9.67 5.85 -6.95
C MET A 415 -8.93 6.94 -6.17
N ALA A 416 -7.69 7.23 -6.51
CA ALA A 416 -6.88 8.25 -5.84
C ALA A 416 -7.46 9.67 -5.99
N ILE A 417 -8.03 9.99 -7.15
CA ILE A 417 -8.47 11.36 -7.46
C ILE A 417 -9.50 11.89 -6.46
N PRO A 418 -10.66 11.24 -6.21
CA PRO A 418 -11.63 11.71 -5.23
C PRO A 418 -11.04 11.77 -3.81
N ASN A 419 -10.16 10.83 -3.44
CA ASN A 419 -9.50 10.83 -2.15
C ASN A 419 -8.63 12.09 -1.95
N LEU A 420 -7.75 12.40 -2.90
CA LEU A 420 -6.86 13.55 -2.83
C LEU A 420 -7.63 14.88 -2.81
N ILE A 421 -8.74 14.99 -3.56
CA ILE A 421 -9.65 16.13 -3.48
C ILE A 421 -10.21 16.26 -2.05
N GLY A 422 -10.60 15.15 -1.43
CA GLY A 422 -11.09 15.12 -0.05
C GLY A 422 -10.05 15.59 0.95
N LEU A 423 -8.82 15.06 0.85
CA LEU A 423 -7.70 15.43 1.73
C LEU A 423 -7.39 16.93 1.65
N LEU A 424 -7.28 17.47 0.43
CA LEU A 424 -7.02 18.89 0.20
C LEU A 424 -8.21 19.77 0.62
N GLY A 425 -9.44 19.32 0.40
CA GLY A 425 -10.66 20.00 0.85
C GLY A 425 -10.73 20.09 2.37
N LEU A 426 -10.36 19.04 3.08
CA LEU A 426 -10.39 18.94 4.54
C LEU A 426 -9.05 19.31 5.21
N ARG A 427 -8.13 19.93 4.49
CA ARG A 427 -6.80 20.29 4.99
C ARG A 427 -6.80 21.09 6.29
N LYS A 428 -7.79 21.99 6.47
CA LYS A 428 -7.92 22.79 7.69
C LYS A 428 -8.19 21.89 8.91
N VAL A 429 -9.13 20.97 8.80
CA VAL A 429 -9.46 20.01 9.86
C VAL A 429 -8.24 19.19 10.28
N ILE A 430 -7.47 18.67 9.29
CA ILE A 430 -6.26 17.90 9.56
C ILE A 430 -5.22 18.72 10.35
N ILE A 431 -5.01 19.98 9.93
CA ILE A 431 -4.03 20.87 10.58
C ILE A 431 -4.49 21.24 11.98
N GLU A 432 -5.74 21.65 12.15
CA GLU A 432 -6.31 22.08 13.44
C GLU A 432 -6.32 20.93 14.47
N GLU A 433 -6.77 19.74 14.10
CA GLU A 433 -6.74 18.57 14.99
C GLU A 433 -5.31 18.21 15.41
N THR A 434 -4.36 18.29 14.47
CA THR A 434 -2.94 18.03 14.76
C THR A 434 -2.36 19.10 15.69
N GLN A 435 -2.67 20.37 15.46
CA GLN A 435 -2.21 21.48 16.29
C GLN A 435 -2.78 21.39 17.71
N ARG A 436 -4.08 21.11 17.84
CA ARG A 436 -4.74 20.90 19.12
C ARG A 436 -4.11 19.76 19.93
N TYR A 437 -3.85 18.62 19.29
CA TYR A 437 -3.25 17.47 19.96
C TYR A 437 -1.83 17.76 20.49
N PHE A 438 -1.00 18.46 19.71
CA PHE A 438 0.38 18.77 20.09
C PHE A 438 0.53 20.08 20.88
N GLY A 439 -0.55 20.81 21.18
CA GLY A 439 -0.52 22.04 21.95
C GLY A 439 0.14 23.22 21.24
N TYR A 440 0.24 23.19 19.92
CA TYR A 440 0.85 24.30 19.16
C TYR A 440 0.04 25.61 19.20
N ASP A 441 -1.24 25.57 19.54
CA ASP A 441 -2.09 26.76 19.68
C ASP A 441 -1.74 27.57 20.93
N ASN A 442 -1.34 26.89 22.02
CA ASN A 442 -0.97 27.55 23.29
C ASN A 442 0.37 28.34 23.20
N VAL A 443 1.21 28.06 22.21
CA VAL A 443 2.50 28.77 22.04
C VAL A 443 2.26 30.14 21.40
N LYS A 444 1.35 30.25 20.41
CA LYS A 444 1.03 31.53 19.77
C LYS A 444 0.28 32.48 20.70
N GLU A 445 -0.62 31.98 21.54
CA GLU A 445 -1.28 32.81 22.57
C GLU A 445 -0.28 33.30 23.63
N ARG A 446 0.68 32.47 24.04
CA ARG A 446 1.73 32.90 24.99
C ARG A 446 2.72 33.89 24.38
N GLU A 447 3.11 33.72 23.11
CA GLU A 447 3.94 34.72 22.41
C GLU A 447 3.19 36.05 22.20
N CYS A 448 1.89 36.04 21.90
CA CYS A 448 1.09 37.25 21.78
C CYS A 448 0.89 38.00 23.12
N ILE A 449 0.87 37.25 24.24
CA ILE A 449 0.78 37.86 25.60
C ILE A 449 2.12 38.46 26.00
N LEU A 450 3.25 37.81 25.66
CA LEU A 450 4.59 38.29 25.96
C LEU A 450 5.08 39.44 25.07
N THR A 451 4.46 39.66 23.91
CA THR A 451 4.78 40.79 23.01
C THR A 451 3.92 42.02 23.26
N ASN A 452 2.94 41.94 24.16
CA ASN A 452 2.07 43.04 24.57
C ASN A 452 2.32 43.53 26.04
N GLU A 453 3.34 43.02 26.68
CA GLU A 453 3.97 43.59 27.87
C GLU A 453 5.30 44.29 27.51
#